data_485bb05fb008c41188d313f82cac8b89
#
_entry.id   485bb05fb008c41188d313f82cac8b89
#
_cell.length_a   1.000
_cell.length_b   1.000
_cell.length_c   1.000
_cell.angle_alpha   90.00
_cell.angle_beta   90.00
_cell.angle_gamma   90.00
#
_symmetry.space_group_name_H-M   'P 1'
#
loop_
_entity.id
_entity.type
_entity.pdbx_description
1 polymer ?
#
loop_
_entity_poly.entity_id
_entity_poly.type
_entity_poly.pdbx_seq_one_letter_code
_entity_poly.pdbx_strand_id
1 'polypeptide(L)'
;EHSFGGRRGEFNSVISKQYALDNCVSKMARENHLNNEIYMHDLEAYPVGMHNCLSVPFDELLANGFNTRQTDVRPANSVNTAFQLVAVLFQLQSLQQFGGVSSTHLDWTMVPYIRKSFYKHYIDGLKYCEGIIPINEPNESITELSIEGSWYASDIYEKAYEYAMDMTKKELQQAVEGMYHNLNTLQSRSGNQLPFTSINYGTCTLPEGRMVTKAILEGSINGVGKFHKTPIFPCGIFQVMSGVNKEPGTPNYDSYRLALESTAKRLYPNYANVDWSGNAGYDRNDPTTYFSTMGCRTANGADINAEPGVNPQRKDGRGNICPVTIILPTLAMEAINLANDVYATDAKGNKLIKLAGKDSLECFMEILDNAITDARDELIERYEHICSQSPASAKFMWENNTMMGYKPEESNNNLTMTIAPKQKPPLDKIIVKNHIESISFHNDIYLFEEETLNFLNKGYKDLLNKNKCLIINEYIIIFN
;
A
#
# COMPACT_ATOMS: atom_id res chain seq x y z
N GLU A 1 5.56 18.93 15.09
CA GLU A 1 5.96 19.66 13.87
C GLU A 1 6.54 21.02 14.21
N HIS A 2 7.77 21.31 13.78
CA HIS A 2 8.51 22.50 14.20
C HIS A 2 8.50 23.64 13.17
N SER A 3 7.97 23.41 11.97
CA SER A 3 7.87 24.44 10.92
C SER A 3 6.59 25.27 11.03
N PHE A 4 6.59 26.47 10.48
CA PHE A 4 5.37 27.27 10.37
C PHE A 4 4.30 26.56 9.55
N GLY A 5 4.70 25.89 8.44
CA GLY A 5 3.81 25.09 7.61
C GLY A 5 3.18 23.95 8.38
N GLY A 6 3.97 23.20 9.14
CA GLY A 6 3.49 22.10 9.97
C GLY A 6 2.51 22.54 11.06
N ARG A 7 2.81 23.61 11.81
CA ARG A 7 1.88 24.16 12.81
C ARG A 7 0.56 24.63 12.19
N ARG A 8 0.61 25.23 11.01
CA ARG A 8 -0.59 25.58 10.25
C ARG A 8 -1.37 24.34 9.82
N GLY A 9 -0.66 23.29 9.40
CA GLY A 9 -1.25 22.00 9.05
C GLY A 9 -1.98 21.34 10.22
N GLU A 10 -1.36 21.31 11.41
CA GLU A 10 -2.00 20.80 12.63
C GLU A 10 -3.25 21.59 13.01
N PHE A 11 -3.19 22.92 12.94
CA PHE A 11 -4.35 23.75 13.20
C PHE A 11 -5.50 23.47 12.23
N ASN A 12 -5.19 23.36 10.93
CA ASN A 12 -6.18 22.98 9.91
C ASN A 12 -6.76 21.58 10.17
N SER A 13 -5.93 20.60 10.59
CA SER A 13 -6.38 19.25 10.91
C SER A 13 -7.43 19.26 12.03
N VAL A 14 -7.18 20.00 13.12
CA VAL A 14 -8.14 20.09 14.23
C VAL A 14 -9.48 20.68 13.76
N ILE A 15 -9.44 21.77 12.98
CA ILE A 15 -10.66 22.40 12.45
C ILE A 15 -11.40 21.44 11.52
N SER A 16 -10.67 20.77 10.61
CA SER A 16 -11.27 19.84 9.65
C SER A 16 -11.92 18.64 10.33
N LYS A 17 -11.29 18.08 11.37
CA LYS A 17 -11.88 17.00 12.19
C LYS A 17 -13.17 17.43 12.86
N GLN A 18 -13.18 18.60 13.48
CA GLN A 18 -14.38 19.12 14.12
C GLN A 18 -15.49 19.38 13.08
N TYR A 19 -15.14 19.95 11.94
CA TYR A 19 -16.08 20.18 10.85
C TYR A 19 -16.67 18.87 10.32
N ALA A 20 -15.84 17.81 10.14
CA ALA A 20 -16.30 16.49 9.75
C ALA A 20 -17.33 15.93 10.72
N LEU A 21 -17.03 15.96 12.03
CA LEU A 21 -17.93 15.48 13.08
C LEU A 21 -19.25 16.25 13.15
N ASP A 22 -19.23 17.55 12.85
CA ASP A 22 -20.42 18.40 12.97
C ASP A 22 -21.28 18.41 11.69
N ASN A 23 -20.68 18.14 10.51
CA ASN A 23 -21.34 18.41 9.23
C ASN A 23 -21.29 17.27 8.21
N CYS A 24 -20.37 16.30 8.33
CA CYS A 24 -20.15 15.29 7.28
C CYS A 24 -20.61 13.90 7.68
N VAL A 25 -20.55 13.56 8.96
CA VAL A 25 -20.88 12.22 9.46
C VAL A 25 -22.27 12.18 10.05
N SER A 26 -22.94 11.03 9.98
CA SER A 26 -24.22 10.82 10.65
C SER A 26 -24.12 11.00 12.17
N LYS A 27 -25.28 11.22 12.79
CA LYS A 27 -25.36 11.32 14.26
C LYS A 27 -24.87 10.04 14.93
N MET A 28 -25.21 8.88 14.38
CA MET A 28 -24.79 7.58 14.86
C MET A 28 -23.26 7.45 14.84
N ALA A 29 -22.63 7.68 13.68
CA ALA A 29 -21.17 7.57 13.52
C ALA A 29 -20.41 8.55 14.44
N ARG A 30 -20.91 9.79 14.58
CA ARG A 30 -20.36 10.79 15.50
C ARG A 30 -20.41 10.32 16.96
N GLU A 31 -21.57 9.87 17.43
CA GLU A 31 -21.75 9.41 18.81
C GLU A 31 -20.84 8.22 19.10
N ASN A 32 -20.81 7.21 18.24
CA ASN A 32 -19.96 6.04 18.43
C ASN A 32 -18.46 6.37 18.43
N HIS A 33 -18.04 7.34 17.58
CA HIS A 33 -16.66 7.82 17.59
C HIS A 33 -16.30 8.57 18.89
N LEU A 34 -17.18 9.45 19.35
CA LEU A 34 -16.94 10.23 20.58
C LEU A 34 -17.01 9.38 21.85
N ASN A 35 -17.78 8.29 21.83
CA ASN A 35 -17.86 7.32 22.91
C ASN A 35 -16.76 6.27 22.89
N ASN A 36 -15.84 6.32 21.92
CA ASN A 36 -14.80 5.31 21.68
C ASN A 36 -15.35 3.89 21.42
N GLU A 37 -16.50 3.74 20.83
CA GLU A 37 -17.02 2.45 20.35
C GLU A 37 -16.39 2.10 19.01
N ILE A 38 -16.29 3.09 18.11
CA ILE A 38 -15.54 3.01 16.85
C ILE A 38 -14.55 4.17 16.74
N TYR A 39 -13.53 4.01 15.90
CA TYR A 39 -12.61 5.08 15.54
C TYR A 39 -12.62 5.28 14.03
N MET A 40 -13.13 6.41 13.57
CA MET A 40 -13.06 6.82 12.17
C MET A 40 -11.67 7.38 11.89
N HIS A 41 -10.92 6.73 11.02
CA HIS A 41 -9.59 7.20 10.63
C HIS A 41 -9.70 8.42 9.70
N ASP A 42 -8.66 9.26 9.74
CA ASP A 42 -8.44 10.33 8.77
C ASP A 42 -9.61 11.34 8.69
N LEU A 43 -10.22 11.67 9.81
CA LEU A 43 -11.34 12.60 9.88
C LEU A 43 -11.04 13.98 9.28
N GLU A 44 -9.78 14.43 9.33
CA GLU A 44 -9.35 15.68 8.69
C GLU A 44 -9.44 15.66 7.17
N ALA A 45 -9.39 14.49 6.57
CA ALA A 45 -9.52 14.29 5.13
C ALA A 45 -10.98 14.05 4.69
N TYR A 46 -11.86 13.74 5.63
CA TYR A 46 -13.27 13.45 5.36
C TYR A 46 -13.99 14.58 4.61
N PRO A 47 -13.91 15.87 5.07
CA PRO A 47 -14.67 16.95 4.44
C PRO A 47 -14.35 17.17 2.96
N VAL A 48 -13.12 16.84 2.54
CA VAL A 48 -12.67 17.01 1.15
C VAL A 48 -12.79 15.73 0.32
N GLY A 49 -13.30 14.66 0.91
CA GLY A 49 -13.52 13.38 0.21
C GLY A 49 -12.26 12.67 -0.25
N MET A 50 -11.14 12.82 0.48
CA MET A 50 -9.92 12.07 0.19
C MET A 50 -10.09 10.59 0.57
N HIS A 51 -9.64 9.69 -0.31
CA HIS A 51 -9.48 8.27 0.00
C HIS A 51 -8.18 8.00 0.76
N ASN A 52 -8.01 6.79 1.30
CA ASN A 52 -6.85 6.44 2.11
C ASN A 52 -5.64 6.01 1.26
N CYS A 53 -5.32 4.72 1.16
CA CYS A 53 -4.09 4.24 0.53
C CYS A 53 -4.31 3.79 -0.92
N LEU A 54 -3.25 3.86 -1.75
CA LEU A 54 -3.30 3.42 -3.14
C LEU A 54 -1.97 2.80 -3.57
N SER A 55 -2.04 1.70 -4.32
CA SER A 55 -0.93 1.13 -5.07
C SER A 55 -0.92 1.69 -6.49
N VAL A 56 0.10 2.47 -6.83
CA VAL A 56 0.20 3.20 -8.10
C VAL A 56 0.79 2.29 -9.19
N PRO A 57 0.28 2.34 -10.44
CA PRO A 57 0.83 1.58 -11.58
C PRO A 57 2.12 2.22 -12.12
N PHE A 58 3.23 2.03 -11.42
CA PHE A 58 4.52 2.63 -11.77
C PHE A 58 5.03 2.20 -13.14
N ASP A 59 4.78 0.97 -13.55
CA ASP A 59 5.22 0.43 -14.85
C ASP A 59 4.70 1.30 -16.00
N GLU A 60 3.40 1.58 -16.00
CA GLU A 60 2.74 2.37 -17.03
C GLU A 60 3.21 3.83 -17.02
N LEU A 61 3.31 4.43 -15.83
CA LEU A 61 3.67 5.83 -15.68
C LEU A 61 5.13 6.12 -16.04
N LEU A 62 6.04 5.22 -15.70
CA LEU A 62 7.46 5.36 -16.05
C LEU A 62 7.73 5.08 -17.53
N ALA A 63 6.97 4.15 -18.14
CA ALA A 63 7.12 3.78 -19.55
C ALA A 63 6.51 4.81 -20.51
N ASN A 64 5.38 5.42 -20.14
CA ASN A 64 4.63 6.35 -20.99
C ASN A 64 4.84 7.82 -20.64
N GLY A 65 5.39 8.10 -19.45
CA GLY A 65 5.36 9.43 -18.87
C GLY A 65 4.01 9.74 -18.23
N PHE A 66 3.87 10.92 -17.66
CA PHE A 66 2.67 11.31 -16.94
C PHE A 66 2.48 12.83 -16.93
N ASN A 67 1.23 13.25 -16.75
CA ASN A 67 0.87 14.65 -16.61
C ASN A 67 1.10 15.15 -15.19
N THR A 68 1.58 16.36 -15.04
CA THR A 68 1.68 17.09 -13.78
C THR A 68 0.69 18.25 -13.76
N ARG A 69 0.73 19.06 -12.72
CA ARG A 69 -0.22 20.17 -12.60
C ARG A 69 -0.08 21.21 -13.73
N GLN A 70 1.13 21.43 -14.25
CA GLN A 70 1.42 22.50 -15.23
C GLN A 70 2.18 22.02 -16.46
N THR A 71 2.68 20.81 -16.46
CA THR A 71 3.47 20.24 -17.56
C THR A 71 3.30 18.73 -17.60
N ASP A 72 3.97 18.09 -18.53
CA ASP A 72 4.12 16.64 -18.63
C ASP A 72 5.55 16.21 -18.30
N VAL A 73 5.70 14.95 -17.98
CA VAL A 73 6.99 14.29 -17.74
C VAL A 73 7.16 13.19 -18.77
N ARG A 74 8.27 13.22 -19.47
CA ARG A 74 8.61 12.20 -20.47
C ARG A 74 8.93 10.85 -19.83
N PRO A 75 8.82 9.74 -20.58
CA PRO A 75 9.27 8.42 -20.15
C PRO A 75 10.69 8.41 -19.57
N ALA A 76 10.92 7.56 -18.57
CA ALA A 76 12.26 7.38 -18.02
C ALA A 76 13.19 6.71 -19.04
N ASN A 77 14.43 7.17 -19.13
CA ASN A 77 15.43 6.66 -20.06
C ASN A 77 16.70 6.12 -19.39
N SER A 78 16.75 6.11 -18.07
CA SER A 78 17.85 5.57 -17.27
C SER A 78 17.35 5.16 -15.89
N VAL A 79 18.12 4.37 -15.17
CA VAL A 79 17.77 3.96 -13.81
C VAL A 79 17.74 5.16 -12.85
N ASN A 80 18.64 6.11 -13.01
CA ASN A 80 18.67 7.33 -12.21
C ASN A 80 17.40 8.14 -12.41
N THR A 81 17.01 8.38 -13.68
CA THR A 81 15.76 9.08 -14.00
C THR A 81 14.54 8.32 -13.45
N ALA A 82 14.50 7.01 -13.61
CA ALA A 82 13.38 6.18 -13.13
C ALA A 82 13.18 6.32 -11.61
N PHE A 83 14.23 6.20 -10.80
CA PHE A 83 14.13 6.39 -9.35
C PHE A 83 13.77 7.81 -8.93
N GLN A 84 14.24 8.82 -9.67
CA GLN A 84 13.81 10.20 -9.45
C GLN A 84 12.31 10.36 -9.73
N LEU A 85 11.82 9.80 -10.84
CA LEU A 85 10.40 9.85 -11.20
C LEU A 85 9.53 9.03 -10.22
N VAL A 86 10.01 7.92 -9.68
CA VAL A 86 9.36 7.21 -8.59
C VAL A 86 9.15 8.14 -7.39
N ALA A 87 10.17 8.86 -6.96
CA ALA A 87 10.04 9.82 -5.86
C ALA A 87 9.05 10.95 -6.19
N VAL A 88 9.06 11.47 -7.42
CA VAL A 88 8.11 12.50 -7.89
C VAL A 88 6.68 11.96 -7.90
N LEU A 89 6.45 10.75 -8.42
CA LEU A 89 5.13 10.10 -8.44
C LEU A 89 4.59 9.89 -7.03
N PHE A 90 5.43 9.40 -6.11
CA PHE A 90 5.06 9.27 -4.70
C PHE A 90 4.62 10.61 -4.09
N GLN A 91 5.34 11.69 -4.38
CA GLN A 91 5.04 13.02 -3.88
C GLN A 91 3.74 13.58 -4.48
N LEU A 92 3.55 13.46 -5.80
CA LEU A 92 2.36 13.96 -6.48
C LEU A 92 1.10 13.18 -6.05
N GLN A 93 1.19 11.86 -5.95
CA GLN A 93 0.08 11.03 -5.50
C GLN A 93 -0.27 11.31 -4.03
N SER A 94 0.72 11.55 -3.17
CA SER A 94 0.50 11.90 -1.75
C SER A 94 -0.28 13.19 -1.53
N LEU A 95 -0.38 14.06 -2.56
CA LEU A 95 -1.22 15.25 -2.52
C LEU A 95 -2.69 14.97 -2.88
N GLN A 96 -2.98 13.80 -3.45
CA GLN A 96 -4.32 13.42 -3.92
C GLN A 96 -5.08 12.57 -2.91
N GLN A 97 -4.39 12.02 -1.93
CA GLN A 97 -4.92 11.07 -0.96
C GLN A 97 -4.37 11.34 0.45
N PHE A 98 -5.02 10.80 1.46
CA PHE A 98 -4.54 10.93 2.84
C PHE A 98 -3.56 9.82 3.21
N GLY A 99 -3.86 8.58 2.87
CA GLY A 99 -3.07 7.41 3.24
C GLY A 99 -1.77 7.22 2.47
N GLY A 100 -1.21 6.02 2.59
CA GLY A 100 0.05 5.66 1.98
C GLY A 100 -0.03 5.44 0.47
N VAL A 101 1.09 5.69 -0.21
CA VAL A 101 1.29 5.39 -1.64
C VAL A 101 2.27 4.24 -1.75
N SER A 102 1.95 3.22 -2.56
CA SER A 102 2.73 2.00 -2.67
C SER A 102 3.10 1.66 -4.11
N SER A 103 4.29 1.07 -4.29
CA SER A 103 4.66 0.28 -5.46
C SER A 103 4.52 -1.20 -5.12
N THR A 104 3.98 -2.01 -6.02
CA THR A 104 3.64 -3.42 -5.78
C THR A 104 4.77 -4.40 -6.10
N HIS A 105 5.73 -4.02 -6.96
CA HIS A 105 6.81 -4.90 -7.46
C HIS A 105 7.98 -4.08 -8.07
N LEU A 106 8.57 -3.18 -7.28
CA LEU A 106 9.53 -2.19 -7.78
C LEU A 106 10.77 -2.78 -8.45
N ASP A 107 11.25 -3.95 -8.00
CA ASP A 107 12.39 -4.65 -8.61
C ASP A 107 12.12 -5.10 -10.05
N TRP A 108 10.89 -5.51 -10.36
CA TRP A 108 10.44 -5.79 -11.73
C TRP A 108 10.28 -4.51 -12.55
N THR A 109 9.65 -3.50 -11.97
CA THR A 109 9.45 -2.19 -12.60
C THR A 109 10.75 -1.57 -13.10
N MET A 110 11.85 -1.78 -12.39
CA MET A 110 13.15 -1.16 -12.71
C MET A 110 13.96 -1.91 -13.77
N VAL A 111 13.61 -3.13 -14.13
CA VAL A 111 14.36 -3.95 -15.10
C VAL A 111 14.65 -3.21 -16.41
N PRO A 112 13.67 -2.60 -17.11
CA PRO A 112 13.94 -1.91 -18.37
C PRO A 112 14.94 -0.75 -18.23
N TYR A 113 14.93 -0.07 -17.08
CA TYR A 113 15.78 1.11 -16.86
C TYR A 113 17.22 0.74 -16.48
N ILE A 114 17.41 -0.40 -15.80
CA ILE A 114 18.74 -1.00 -15.62
C ILE A 114 19.33 -1.34 -16.99
N ARG A 115 18.55 -1.99 -17.86
CA ARG A 115 18.98 -2.35 -19.21
C ARG A 115 19.37 -1.14 -20.05
N LYS A 116 18.56 -0.08 -20.02
CA LYS A 116 18.86 1.21 -20.70
C LYS A 116 20.17 1.81 -20.19
N SER A 117 20.37 1.90 -18.88
CA SER A 117 21.59 2.44 -18.29
C SER A 117 22.80 1.57 -18.61
N PHE A 118 22.68 0.25 -18.49
CA PHE A 118 23.75 -0.69 -18.83
C PHE A 118 24.18 -0.56 -20.28
N TYR A 119 23.23 -0.52 -21.20
CA TYR A 119 23.52 -0.36 -22.62
C TYR A 119 24.29 0.94 -22.89
N LYS A 120 23.85 2.06 -22.33
CA LYS A 120 24.54 3.34 -22.45
C LYS A 120 26.00 3.23 -21.98
N HIS A 121 26.20 2.66 -20.81
CA HIS A 121 27.55 2.48 -20.26
C HIS A 121 28.38 1.47 -21.07
N TYR A 122 27.76 0.46 -21.66
CA TYR A 122 28.44 -0.48 -22.53
C TYR A 122 28.96 0.20 -23.83
N ILE A 123 28.15 1.07 -24.43
CA ILE A 123 28.56 1.86 -25.59
C ILE A 123 29.72 2.80 -25.23
N ASP A 124 29.66 3.44 -24.06
CA ASP A 124 30.77 4.28 -23.55
C ASP A 124 32.00 3.42 -23.30
N GLY A 125 31.89 2.23 -22.74
CA GLY A 125 32.97 1.27 -22.53
C GLY A 125 33.62 0.84 -23.83
N LEU A 126 32.84 0.50 -24.86
CA LEU A 126 33.38 0.17 -26.20
C LEU A 126 34.20 1.34 -26.73
N LYS A 127 33.69 2.55 -26.63
CA LYS A 127 34.35 3.76 -27.14
C LYS A 127 35.63 4.09 -26.36
N TYR A 128 35.59 4.11 -25.06
CA TYR A 128 36.67 4.65 -24.22
C TYR A 128 37.64 3.58 -23.69
N CYS A 129 37.19 2.34 -23.52
CA CYS A 129 38.05 1.26 -23.02
C CYS A 129 38.60 0.38 -24.15
N GLU A 130 37.83 0.19 -25.23
CA GLU A 130 38.22 -0.68 -26.36
C GLU A 130 38.59 0.09 -27.66
N GLY A 131 38.32 1.41 -27.69
CA GLY A 131 38.59 2.25 -28.87
C GLY A 131 37.66 1.99 -30.07
N ILE A 132 36.50 1.39 -29.84
CA ILE A 132 35.54 0.99 -30.86
C ILE A 132 34.41 2.02 -30.90
N ILE A 133 34.11 2.53 -32.09
CA ILE A 133 32.95 3.41 -32.28
C ILE A 133 31.79 2.57 -32.82
N PRO A 134 30.74 2.34 -32.00
CA PRO A 134 29.56 1.61 -32.46
C PRO A 134 28.87 2.36 -33.63
N ILE A 135 28.50 1.69 -34.65
CA ILE A 135 27.90 2.28 -35.86
C ILE A 135 26.36 2.41 -35.72
N ASN A 136 25.76 1.62 -34.83
CA ASN A 136 24.31 1.55 -34.72
C ASN A 136 23.83 2.29 -33.49
N GLU A 137 22.82 3.16 -33.68
CA GLU A 137 22.03 3.74 -32.57
C GLU A 137 21.23 2.66 -31.84
N PRO A 138 20.90 2.89 -30.56
CA PRO A 138 20.11 1.95 -29.79
C PRO A 138 18.75 1.70 -30.44
N ASN A 139 18.42 0.44 -30.62
CA ASN A 139 17.11 0.02 -31.08
C ASN A 139 16.15 -0.06 -29.87
N GLU A 140 14.85 0.13 -30.08
CA GLU A 140 13.81 0.05 -29.05
C GLU A 140 13.79 -1.29 -28.28
N SER A 141 14.33 -2.36 -28.88
CA SER A 141 14.44 -3.69 -28.27
C SER A 141 15.49 -3.83 -27.14
N ILE A 142 16.25 -2.76 -26.80
CA ILE A 142 17.27 -2.79 -25.73
C ILE A 142 16.67 -3.22 -24.38
N THR A 143 15.43 -2.82 -24.11
CA THR A 143 14.73 -3.19 -22.88
C THR A 143 14.41 -4.68 -22.78
N GLU A 144 14.54 -5.43 -23.88
CA GLU A 144 14.36 -6.89 -23.93
C GLU A 144 15.67 -7.65 -23.69
N LEU A 145 16.82 -6.98 -23.84
CA LEU A 145 18.14 -7.59 -23.73
C LEU A 145 18.61 -7.64 -22.28
N SER A 146 18.74 -8.85 -21.73
CA SER A 146 19.35 -9.04 -20.40
C SER A 146 20.80 -8.57 -20.38
N ILE A 147 21.22 -7.94 -19.27
CA ILE A 147 22.60 -7.51 -19.06
C ILE A 147 23.61 -8.66 -19.04
N GLU A 148 23.18 -9.89 -18.76
CA GLU A 148 23.98 -11.12 -18.83
C GLU A 148 23.75 -11.88 -20.14
N GLY A 149 23.06 -11.27 -21.11
CA GLY A 149 22.77 -11.91 -22.39
C GLY A 149 23.98 -11.95 -23.30
N SER A 150 24.04 -12.98 -24.17
CA SER A 150 25.13 -13.19 -25.16
C SER A 150 25.27 -12.06 -26.18
N TRP A 151 24.30 -11.16 -26.27
CA TRP A 151 24.37 -9.98 -27.12
C TRP A 151 25.49 -9.01 -26.71
N TYR A 152 25.79 -8.96 -25.43
CA TYR A 152 26.89 -8.14 -24.89
C TYR A 152 28.20 -8.95 -24.91
N ALA A 153 28.70 -9.35 -25.99
CA ALA A 153 29.94 -10.06 -26.27
C ALA A 153 31.03 -9.93 -25.16
N SER A 154 30.68 -10.33 -23.93
CA SER A 154 31.52 -10.17 -22.73
C SER A 154 32.89 -10.83 -22.85
N ASP A 155 32.98 -11.91 -23.63
CA ASP A 155 34.25 -12.65 -23.88
C ASP A 155 35.17 -11.93 -24.87
N ILE A 156 34.63 -10.98 -25.67
CA ILE A 156 35.39 -10.27 -26.69
C ILE A 156 35.70 -8.84 -26.24
N TYR A 157 34.76 -8.22 -25.53
CA TYR A 157 34.86 -6.83 -25.04
C TYR A 157 34.72 -6.78 -23.51
N GLU A 158 35.56 -7.56 -22.85
CA GLU A 158 35.53 -7.75 -21.38
C GLU A 158 35.61 -6.41 -20.63
N LYS A 159 36.52 -5.51 -21.04
CA LYS A 159 36.69 -4.22 -20.36
C LYS A 159 35.47 -3.32 -20.52
N ALA A 160 34.83 -3.34 -21.69
CA ALA A 160 33.61 -2.56 -21.94
C ALA A 160 32.46 -3.12 -21.09
N TYR A 161 32.35 -4.43 -20.96
CA TYR A 161 31.35 -5.09 -20.15
C TYR A 161 31.55 -4.81 -18.66
N GLU A 162 32.78 -4.99 -18.15
CA GLU A 162 33.13 -4.65 -16.74
C GLU A 162 32.86 -3.18 -16.41
N TYR A 163 33.26 -2.27 -17.31
CA TYR A 163 32.98 -0.85 -17.17
C TYR A 163 31.48 -0.59 -17.08
N ALA A 164 30.69 -1.16 -17.99
CA ALA A 164 29.22 -1.01 -17.99
C ALA A 164 28.60 -1.52 -16.68
N MET A 165 29.05 -2.68 -16.21
CA MET A 165 28.56 -3.26 -14.98
C MET A 165 28.89 -2.38 -13.76
N ASP A 166 30.11 -1.89 -13.65
CA ASP A 166 30.53 -1.01 -12.56
C ASP A 166 29.81 0.33 -12.56
N MET A 167 29.66 0.94 -13.73
CA MET A 167 28.97 2.22 -13.85
C MET A 167 27.49 2.10 -13.58
N THR A 168 26.84 1.01 -14.04
CA THR A 168 25.43 0.75 -13.75
C THR A 168 25.20 0.54 -12.26
N LYS A 169 26.06 -0.21 -11.58
CA LYS A 169 25.98 -0.38 -10.12
C LYS A 169 26.11 0.96 -9.38
N LYS A 170 27.08 1.79 -9.76
CA LYS A 170 27.27 3.12 -9.16
C LYS A 170 26.07 4.03 -9.39
N GLU A 171 25.56 4.07 -10.63
CA GLU A 171 24.38 4.85 -10.98
C GLU A 171 23.17 4.40 -10.17
N LEU A 172 22.94 3.09 -10.06
CA LEU A 172 21.85 2.50 -9.28
C LEU A 172 21.95 2.83 -7.79
N GLN A 173 23.14 2.70 -7.19
CA GLN A 173 23.35 3.05 -5.78
C GLN A 173 23.04 4.51 -5.51
N GLN A 174 23.51 5.42 -6.36
CA GLN A 174 23.18 6.85 -6.27
C GLN A 174 21.68 7.12 -6.45
N ALA A 175 21.03 6.44 -7.39
CA ALA A 175 19.60 6.60 -7.65
C ALA A 175 18.76 6.19 -6.44
N VAL A 176 19.09 5.06 -5.81
CA VAL A 176 18.44 4.57 -4.58
C VAL A 176 18.67 5.54 -3.42
N GLU A 177 19.90 6.00 -3.20
CA GLU A 177 20.20 6.99 -2.16
C GLU A 177 19.42 8.30 -2.41
N GLY A 178 19.36 8.76 -3.65
CA GLY A 178 18.60 9.94 -4.07
C GLY A 178 17.10 9.78 -3.75
N MET A 179 16.52 8.63 -4.02
CA MET A 179 15.13 8.32 -3.65
C MET A 179 14.93 8.40 -2.13
N TYR A 180 15.78 7.76 -1.34
CA TYR A 180 15.71 7.84 0.12
C TYR A 180 15.80 9.30 0.62
N HIS A 181 16.72 10.09 0.11
CA HIS A 181 16.84 11.51 0.47
C HIS A 181 15.58 12.30 0.13
N ASN A 182 15.05 12.15 -1.08
CA ASN A 182 13.83 12.85 -1.51
C ASN A 182 12.64 12.55 -0.61
N LEU A 183 12.38 11.26 -0.34
CA LEU A 183 11.21 10.82 0.41
C LEU A 183 11.31 11.12 1.93
N ASN A 184 12.52 11.38 2.43
CA ASN A 184 12.74 11.76 3.83
C ASN A 184 12.98 13.26 4.04
N THR A 185 12.90 14.07 2.99
CA THR A 185 13.16 15.52 3.07
C THR A 185 11.98 16.37 2.61
N LEU A 186 11.30 15.98 1.52
CA LEU A 186 10.25 16.78 0.91
C LEU A 186 8.89 16.46 1.51
N GLN A 187 8.32 17.43 2.20
CA GLN A 187 7.01 17.32 2.87
C GLN A 187 5.88 17.65 1.89
N SER A 188 5.51 16.69 1.05
CA SER A 188 4.48 16.85 0.01
C SER A 188 3.11 16.30 0.39
N ARG A 189 2.98 15.58 1.51
CA ARG A 189 1.72 15.03 1.97
C ARG A 189 0.85 16.09 2.65
N SER A 190 -0.47 15.92 2.62
CA SER A 190 -1.43 16.73 3.37
C SER A 190 -1.01 16.88 4.83
N GLY A 191 -1.22 18.07 5.41
CA GLY A 191 -0.73 18.39 6.75
C GLY A 191 0.76 18.70 6.83
N ASN A 192 1.45 18.92 5.69
CA ASN A 192 2.88 19.22 5.62
C ASN A 192 3.75 18.10 6.19
N GLN A 193 3.36 16.86 5.95
CA GLN A 193 4.05 15.65 6.37
C GLN A 193 4.92 15.08 5.23
N LEU A 194 5.87 14.22 5.58
CA LEU A 194 6.56 13.39 4.60
C LEU A 194 5.56 12.47 3.90
N PRO A 195 5.75 12.16 2.60
CA PRO A 195 4.87 11.23 1.90
C PRO A 195 5.00 9.85 2.53
N PHE A 196 3.88 9.29 2.98
CA PHE A 196 3.85 7.93 3.53
C PHE A 196 3.93 6.94 2.37
N THR A 197 5.11 6.39 2.15
CA THR A 197 5.43 5.60 0.96
C THR A 197 5.90 4.21 1.31
N SER A 198 5.62 3.24 0.45
CA SER A 198 6.11 1.87 0.57
C SER A 198 6.48 1.28 -0.78
N ILE A 199 7.44 0.38 -0.78
CA ILE A 199 7.91 -0.35 -1.95
C ILE A 199 7.92 -1.84 -1.65
N ASN A 200 7.29 -2.64 -2.53
CA ASN A 200 7.36 -4.09 -2.49
C ASN A 200 8.43 -4.56 -3.51
N TYR A 201 9.25 -5.53 -3.13
CA TYR A 201 10.35 -6.05 -3.94
C TYR A 201 10.85 -7.39 -3.40
N GLY A 202 11.75 -8.06 -4.13
CA GLY A 202 12.44 -9.28 -3.70
C GLY A 202 12.15 -10.53 -4.53
N THR A 203 11.17 -10.46 -5.45
CA THR A 203 10.75 -11.62 -6.25
C THR A 203 11.37 -11.67 -7.64
N CYS A 204 11.93 -10.59 -8.16
CA CYS A 204 12.51 -10.57 -9.49
C CYS A 204 13.79 -11.43 -9.55
N THR A 205 13.75 -12.47 -10.37
CA THR A 205 14.88 -13.40 -10.56
C THR A 205 15.82 -12.99 -11.68
N LEU A 206 15.47 -11.96 -12.44
CA LEU A 206 16.33 -11.42 -13.50
C LEU A 206 17.54 -10.72 -12.88
N PRO A 207 18.72 -10.75 -13.51
CA PRO A 207 19.94 -10.12 -13.01
C PRO A 207 19.73 -8.64 -12.64
N GLU A 208 18.99 -7.92 -13.48
CA GLU A 208 18.65 -6.51 -13.30
C GLU A 208 17.83 -6.28 -12.02
N GLY A 209 16.77 -7.05 -11.81
CA GLY A 209 15.90 -6.92 -10.64
C GLY A 209 16.60 -7.35 -9.35
N ARG A 210 17.48 -8.36 -9.42
CA ARG A 210 18.35 -8.75 -8.29
C ARG A 210 19.31 -7.62 -7.91
N MET A 211 19.87 -6.91 -8.90
CA MET A 211 20.69 -5.71 -8.64
C MET A 211 19.90 -4.63 -7.92
N VAL A 212 18.66 -4.38 -8.34
CA VAL A 212 17.76 -3.41 -7.70
C VAL A 212 17.46 -3.79 -6.26
N THR A 213 17.04 -5.04 -6.02
CA THR A 213 16.77 -5.57 -4.67
C THR A 213 17.98 -5.40 -3.76
N LYS A 214 19.17 -5.77 -4.25
CA LYS A 214 20.42 -5.63 -3.50
C LYS A 214 20.74 -4.17 -3.18
N ALA A 215 20.63 -3.25 -4.14
CA ALA A 215 20.91 -1.84 -3.95
C ALA A 215 19.95 -1.19 -2.93
N ILE A 216 18.67 -1.55 -2.93
CA ILE A 216 17.69 -1.09 -1.95
C ILE A 216 18.06 -1.57 -0.55
N LEU A 217 18.42 -2.85 -0.39
CA LEU A 217 18.79 -3.43 0.90
C LEU A 217 20.11 -2.84 1.43
N GLU A 218 21.14 -2.73 0.59
CA GLU A 218 22.42 -2.12 0.95
C GLU A 218 22.25 -0.63 1.30
N GLY A 219 21.42 0.10 0.54
CA GLY A 219 21.07 1.49 0.84
C GLY A 219 20.39 1.64 2.19
N SER A 220 19.48 0.73 2.53
CA SER A 220 18.85 0.66 3.86
C SER A 220 19.89 0.38 4.95
N ILE A 221 20.71 -0.65 4.78
CA ILE A 221 21.76 -1.04 5.74
C ILE A 221 22.74 0.10 5.99
N ASN A 222 23.19 0.77 4.94
CA ASN A 222 24.13 1.89 5.03
C ASN A 222 23.49 3.11 5.70
N GLY A 223 22.19 3.29 5.52
CA GLY A 223 21.47 4.47 6.01
C GLY A 223 21.82 5.74 5.22
N VAL A 224 21.12 6.82 5.51
CA VAL A 224 21.21 8.08 4.75
C VAL A 224 22.02 9.16 5.48
N GLY A 225 22.72 9.96 4.68
CA GLY A 225 23.51 11.10 5.13
C GLY A 225 24.74 10.71 5.95
N LYS A 226 25.50 11.72 6.38
CA LYS A 226 26.79 11.52 7.09
C LYS A 226 26.70 10.77 8.43
N PHE A 227 25.51 10.68 9.00
CA PHE A 227 25.29 9.99 10.27
C PHE A 227 24.67 8.60 10.10
N HIS A 228 24.53 8.11 8.86
CA HIS A 228 23.98 6.79 8.56
C HIS A 228 22.63 6.51 9.26
N LYS A 229 21.75 7.51 9.26
CA LYS A 229 20.41 7.38 9.88
C LYS A 229 19.53 6.43 9.07
N THR A 230 18.68 5.69 9.77
CA THR A 230 17.66 4.87 9.12
C THR A 230 16.67 5.75 8.38
N PRO A 231 16.48 5.58 7.05
CA PRO A 231 15.41 6.28 6.33
C PRO A 231 14.05 5.77 6.83
N ILE A 232 13.11 6.68 7.06
CA ILE A 232 11.75 6.32 7.46
C ILE A 232 10.96 5.84 6.24
N PHE A 233 11.12 6.54 5.11
CA PHE A 233 10.43 6.25 3.85
C PHE A 233 11.43 6.01 2.70
N PRO A 234 11.04 5.17 1.72
CA PRO A 234 9.85 4.32 1.72
C PRO A 234 9.97 3.14 2.70
N CYS A 235 8.84 2.71 3.27
CA CYS A 235 8.79 1.45 4.01
C CYS A 235 9.11 0.30 3.06
N GLY A 236 10.21 -0.40 3.30
CA GLY A 236 10.58 -1.59 2.52
C GLY A 236 9.68 -2.78 2.88
N ILE A 237 9.16 -3.47 1.88
CA ILE A 237 8.36 -4.69 2.03
C ILE A 237 8.98 -5.76 1.14
N PHE A 238 9.63 -6.75 1.76
CA PHE A 238 10.24 -7.85 1.05
C PHE A 238 9.21 -8.96 0.80
N GLN A 239 8.96 -9.27 -0.47
CA GLN A 239 8.03 -10.31 -0.88
C GLN A 239 8.71 -11.68 -0.78
N VAL A 240 8.16 -12.56 0.07
CA VAL A 240 8.64 -13.94 0.25
C VAL A 240 7.80 -14.89 -0.59
N MET A 241 8.47 -15.71 -1.41
CA MET A 241 7.81 -16.60 -2.36
C MET A 241 8.55 -17.93 -2.43
N SER A 242 7.82 -19.04 -2.32
CA SER A 242 8.38 -20.40 -2.42
C SER A 242 8.96 -20.66 -3.83
N GLY A 243 10.13 -21.28 -3.86
CA GLY A 243 10.87 -21.54 -5.10
C GLY A 243 11.57 -20.32 -5.70
N VAL A 244 11.46 -19.14 -5.08
CA VAL A 244 12.12 -17.89 -5.52
C VAL A 244 13.17 -17.43 -4.51
N ASN A 245 12.79 -17.22 -3.26
CA ASN A 245 13.68 -16.67 -2.24
C ASN A 245 13.52 -17.27 -0.84
N LYS A 246 12.49 -18.10 -0.61
CA LYS A 246 12.15 -18.62 0.72
C LYS A 246 13.08 -19.75 1.16
N GLU A 247 13.43 -20.65 0.27
CA GLU A 247 14.17 -21.86 0.57
C GLU A 247 15.66 -21.73 0.16
N PRO A 248 16.62 -22.36 0.90
CA PRO A 248 18.01 -22.44 0.47
C PRO A 248 18.14 -23.06 -0.93
N GLY A 249 19.01 -22.47 -1.76
CA GLY A 249 19.24 -22.93 -3.13
C GLY A 249 18.30 -22.36 -4.18
N THR A 250 17.31 -21.55 -3.78
CA THR A 250 16.47 -20.81 -4.73
C THR A 250 17.19 -19.56 -5.26
N PRO A 251 16.79 -19.02 -6.43
CA PRO A 251 17.54 -17.95 -7.12
C PRO A 251 17.83 -16.70 -6.28
N ASN A 252 16.90 -16.29 -5.43
CA ASN A 252 17.01 -15.05 -4.64
C ASN A 252 17.17 -15.31 -3.12
N TYR A 253 17.60 -16.50 -2.70
CA TYR A 253 17.77 -16.81 -1.28
C TYR A 253 18.84 -15.93 -0.63
N ASP A 254 19.89 -15.54 -1.35
CA ASP A 254 20.89 -14.58 -0.91
C ASP A 254 20.29 -13.21 -0.61
N SER A 255 19.37 -12.73 -1.45
CA SER A 255 18.62 -11.49 -1.23
C SER A 255 17.72 -11.57 0.01
N TYR A 256 17.08 -12.72 0.25
CA TYR A 256 16.33 -12.94 1.49
C TYR A 256 17.21 -12.88 2.73
N ARG A 257 18.40 -13.48 2.69
CA ARG A 257 19.39 -13.39 3.77
C ARG A 257 19.83 -11.95 4.03
N LEU A 258 20.08 -11.19 2.97
CA LEU A 258 20.44 -9.77 3.06
C LEU A 258 19.25 -8.93 3.61
N ALA A 259 18.03 -9.27 3.27
CA ALA A 259 16.84 -8.62 3.83
C ALA A 259 16.73 -8.84 5.34
N LEU A 260 17.00 -10.06 5.84
CA LEU A 260 17.03 -10.36 7.27
C LEU A 260 18.12 -9.56 8.00
N GLU A 261 19.31 -9.40 7.39
CA GLU A 261 20.39 -8.56 7.93
C GLU A 261 19.95 -7.09 8.00
N SER A 262 19.32 -6.58 6.94
CA SER A 262 18.78 -5.22 6.92
C SER A 262 17.75 -5.02 8.03
N THR A 263 16.81 -5.94 8.19
CA THR A 263 15.79 -5.86 9.24
C THR A 263 16.42 -5.88 10.65
N ALA A 264 17.42 -6.72 10.88
CA ALA A 264 18.12 -6.77 12.15
C ALA A 264 18.81 -5.45 12.51
N LYS A 265 19.28 -4.70 11.51
CA LYS A 265 19.96 -3.41 11.68
C LYS A 265 19.02 -2.21 11.71
N ARG A 266 17.96 -2.24 10.90
CA ARG A 266 17.16 -1.05 10.52
C ARG A 266 15.68 -1.19 10.79
N LEU A 267 15.20 -2.36 11.23
CA LEU A 267 13.78 -2.72 11.35
C LEU A 267 13.03 -2.76 10.02
N TYR A 268 13.72 -2.62 8.90
CA TYR A 268 13.23 -2.75 7.52
C TYR A 268 14.11 -3.71 6.72
N PRO A 269 13.54 -4.44 5.74
CA PRO A 269 12.14 -4.44 5.31
C PRO A 269 11.22 -5.23 6.25
N ASN A 270 9.90 -4.98 6.09
CA ASN A 270 8.86 -5.90 6.52
C ASN A 270 8.70 -7.02 5.48
N TYR A 271 7.91 -8.06 5.78
CA TYR A 271 7.78 -9.22 4.89
C TYR A 271 6.33 -9.45 4.48
N ALA A 272 6.12 -9.75 3.19
CA ALA A 272 4.85 -10.14 2.62
C ALA A 272 4.95 -11.55 2.02
N ASN A 273 4.10 -12.48 2.46
CA ASN A 273 4.08 -13.84 1.94
C ASN A 273 3.21 -13.91 0.68
N VAL A 274 3.83 -14.03 -0.50
CA VAL A 274 3.12 -14.12 -1.79
C VAL A 274 2.22 -15.35 -1.85
N ASP A 275 2.63 -16.44 -1.22
CA ASP A 275 1.91 -17.72 -1.21
C ASP A 275 0.81 -17.78 -0.14
N TRP A 276 0.46 -16.66 0.48
CA TRP A 276 -0.64 -16.63 1.44
C TRP A 276 -1.97 -17.05 0.79
N SER A 277 -2.76 -17.86 1.51
CA SER A 277 -4.02 -18.40 1.00
C SER A 277 -5.02 -17.34 0.53
N GLY A 278 -5.03 -16.15 1.14
CA GLY A 278 -5.84 -15.02 0.70
C GLY A 278 -5.42 -14.40 -0.64
N ASN A 279 -4.23 -14.76 -1.16
CA ASN A 279 -3.77 -14.39 -2.49
C ASN A 279 -3.95 -15.51 -3.52
N ALA A 280 -4.76 -16.51 -3.24
CA ALA A 280 -5.02 -17.61 -4.17
C ALA A 280 -5.49 -17.11 -5.55
N GLY A 281 -4.98 -17.74 -6.61
CA GLY A 281 -5.29 -17.34 -7.99
C GLY A 281 -4.34 -16.30 -8.59
N TYR A 282 -3.28 -15.89 -7.87
CA TYR A 282 -2.23 -15.08 -8.48
C TYR A 282 -1.48 -15.89 -9.58
N ASP A 283 -0.96 -15.18 -10.56
CA ASP A 283 -0.14 -15.78 -11.62
C ASP A 283 1.35 -15.68 -11.27
N ARG A 284 2.05 -16.80 -11.20
CA ARG A 284 3.50 -16.86 -10.93
C ARG A 284 4.37 -16.18 -12.00
N ASN A 285 3.82 -15.92 -13.17
CA ASN A 285 4.52 -15.24 -14.28
C ASN A 285 4.15 -13.76 -14.38
N ASP A 286 3.21 -13.29 -13.56
CA ASP A 286 2.75 -11.89 -13.55
C ASP A 286 2.97 -11.25 -12.19
N PRO A 287 4.05 -10.46 -11.99
CA PRO A 287 4.36 -9.83 -10.73
C PRO A 287 3.31 -8.80 -10.28
N THR A 288 2.46 -8.30 -11.17
CA THR A 288 1.36 -7.38 -10.82
C THR A 288 0.29 -8.05 -9.95
N THR A 289 0.26 -9.39 -9.93
CA THR A 289 -0.69 -10.20 -9.16
C THR A 289 -0.13 -10.70 -7.83
N TYR A 290 1.15 -10.47 -7.54
CA TYR A 290 1.78 -10.94 -6.32
C TYR A 290 1.22 -10.23 -5.10
N PHE A 291 1.15 -10.96 -3.98
CA PHE A 291 0.73 -10.36 -2.73
C PHE A 291 1.66 -9.21 -2.36
N SER A 292 1.10 -8.03 -2.30
CA SER A 292 1.78 -6.81 -1.92
C SER A 292 0.94 -6.07 -0.89
N THR A 293 1.62 -5.38 0.01
CA THR A 293 0.95 -4.56 1.03
C THR A 293 1.37 -3.10 0.90
N MET A 294 0.52 -2.23 1.40
CA MET A 294 0.87 -0.83 1.61
C MET A 294 1.61 -0.67 2.95
N GLY A 295 2.18 0.49 3.20
CA GLY A 295 2.91 0.75 4.45
C GLY A 295 2.06 0.52 5.71
N CYS A 296 0.76 0.78 5.64
CA CYS A 296 -0.23 0.44 6.66
C CYS A 296 -0.60 -1.04 6.72
N ARG A 297 0.05 -1.91 5.93
CA ARG A 297 -0.20 -3.36 5.81
C ARG A 297 -1.55 -3.74 5.21
N THR A 298 -2.33 -2.80 4.72
CA THR A 298 -3.51 -3.12 3.92
C THR A 298 -3.10 -3.85 2.66
N ALA A 299 -3.77 -4.95 2.36
CA ALA A 299 -3.58 -5.73 1.17
C ALA A 299 -4.86 -5.71 0.32
N ASN A 300 -4.67 -5.59 -1.00
CA ASN A 300 -5.79 -5.70 -1.92
C ASN A 300 -6.16 -7.17 -2.12
N GLY A 301 -7.41 -7.53 -1.88
CA GLY A 301 -7.97 -8.84 -2.19
C GLY A 301 -8.18 -9.05 -3.70
N ALA A 302 -8.87 -10.12 -4.07
CA ALA A 302 -9.30 -10.34 -5.45
C ALA A 302 -10.33 -9.28 -5.86
N ASP A 303 -10.21 -8.76 -7.08
CA ASP A 303 -11.18 -7.86 -7.66
C ASP A 303 -12.39 -8.65 -8.18
N ILE A 304 -13.53 -8.53 -7.50
CA ILE A 304 -14.76 -9.22 -7.89
C ILE A 304 -15.41 -8.66 -9.17
N ASN A 305 -14.96 -7.47 -9.60
CA ASN A 305 -15.44 -6.78 -10.79
C ASN A 305 -14.38 -6.74 -11.90
N ALA A 306 -13.34 -7.58 -11.82
CA ALA A 306 -12.30 -7.62 -12.83
C ALA A 306 -12.88 -7.81 -14.23
N GLU A 307 -12.39 -7.04 -15.20
CA GLU A 307 -12.81 -7.18 -16.59
C GLU A 307 -12.42 -8.57 -17.14
N PRO A 308 -13.18 -9.13 -18.08
CA PRO A 308 -12.86 -10.41 -18.69
C PRO A 308 -11.41 -10.45 -19.24
N GLY A 309 -10.63 -11.43 -18.82
CA GLY A 309 -9.24 -11.58 -19.25
C GLY A 309 -8.21 -10.85 -18.35
N VAL A 310 -8.64 -10.06 -17.38
CA VAL A 310 -7.78 -9.46 -16.36
C VAL A 310 -7.74 -10.36 -15.12
N ASN A 311 -6.55 -10.67 -14.62
CA ASN A 311 -6.43 -11.46 -13.40
C ASN A 311 -7.01 -10.67 -12.21
N PRO A 312 -7.99 -11.22 -11.46
CA PRO A 312 -8.59 -10.56 -10.31
C PRO A 312 -7.59 -10.18 -9.19
N GLN A 313 -6.43 -10.83 -9.16
CA GLN A 313 -5.39 -10.56 -8.17
C GLN A 313 -4.47 -9.39 -8.55
N ARG A 314 -4.66 -8.73 -9.68
CA ARG A 314 -3.87 -7.52 -10.01
C ARG A 314 -3.98 -6.48 -8.90
N LYS A 315 -2.83 -5.94 -8.46
CA LYS A 315 -2.73 -5.04 -7.30
C LYS A 315 -2.59 -3.57 -7.66
N ASP A 316 -2.01 -3.27 -8.83
CA ASP A 316 -1.80 -1.90 -9.28
C ASP A 316 -3.11 -1.15 -9.50
N GLY A 317 -3.12 0.14 -9.20
CA GLY A 317 -4.28 1.01 -9.33
C GLY A 317 -5.38 0.75 -8.30
N ARG A 318 -5.12 -0.04 -7.26
CA ARG A 318 -6.08 -0.44 -6.23
C ARG A 318 -5.62 -0.04 -4.84
N GLY A 319 -6.56 0.15 -3.92
CA GLY A 319 -6.26 0.58 -2.58
C GLY A 319 -7.45 0.47 -1.63
N ASN A 320 -7.30 0.99 -0.42
CA ASN A 320 -8.41 1.12 0.51
C ASN A 320 -8.99 2.54 0.45
N ILE A 321 -10.31 2.62 0.46
CA ILE A 321 -11.02 3.90 0.35
C ILE A 321 -11.04 4.61 1.70
N CYS A 322 -11.48 3.92 2.74
CA CYS A 322 -11.59 4.47 4.10
C CYS A 322 -11.55 3.36 5.14
N PRO A 323 -10.84 3.55 6.25
CA PRO A 323 -10.81 2.61 7.37
C PRO A 323 -11.62 3.11 8.57
N VAL A 324 -12.25 2.17 9.29
CA VAL A 324 -12.85 2.34 10.61
C VAL A 324 -12.35 1.24 11.53
N THR A 325 -12.03 1.57 12.77
CA THR A 325 -11.62 0.59 13.77
C THR A 325 -12.71 0.44 14.83
N ILE A 326 -13.06 -0.79 15.19
CA ILE A 326 -13.91 -1.09 16.34
C ILE A 326 -13.02 -1.23 17.57
N ILE A 327 -13.37 -0.51 18.65
CA ILE A 327 -12.55 -0.45 19.86
C ILE A 327 -13.03 -1.51 20.86
N LEU A 328 -12.56 -2.75 20.68
CA LEU A 328 -12.96 -3.90 21.47
C LEU A 328 -12.81 -3.72 22.99
N PRO A 329 -11.75 -3.11 23.54
CA PRO A 329 -11.64 -2.86 24.98
C PRO A 329 -12.79 -2.04 25.55
N THR A 330 -13.26 -1.02 24.84
CA THR A 330 -14.41 -0.20 25.27
C THR A 330 -15.67 -1.06 25.33
N LEU A 331 -15.94 -1.83 24.28
CA LEU A 331 -17.11 -2.72 24.21
C LEU A 331 -17.08 -3.79 25.31
N ALA A 332 -15.90 -4.33 25.63
CA ALA A 332 -15.74 -5.31 26.68
C ALA A 332 -16.01 -4.71 28.08
N MET A 333 -15.52 -3.50 28.35
CA MET A 333 -15.81 -2.81 29.61
C MET A 333 -17.30 -2.48 29.75
N GLU A 334 -17.93 -2.06 28.66
CA GLU A 334 -19.36 -1.80 28.63
C GLU A 334 -20.17 -3.10 28.89
N ALA A 335 -19.80 -4.20 28.24
CA ALA A 335 -20.44 -5.49 28.42
C ALA A 335 -20.39 -6.00 29.88
N ILE A 336 -19.25 -5.81 30.54
CA ILE A 336 -19.10 -6.17 31.97
C ILE A 336 -20.02 -5.31 32.85
N ASN A 337 -20.09 -4.02 32.59
CA ASN A 337 -20.96 -3.10 33.33
C ASN A 337 -22.43 -3.47 33.13
N LEU A 338 -22.84 -3.76 31.90
CA LEU A 338 -24.21 -4.15 31.55
C LEU A 338 -24.62 -5.49 32.18
N ALA A 339 -23.73 -6.47 32.20
CA ALA A 339 -24.00 -7.77 32.83
C ALA A 339 -24.21 -7.64 34.36
N ASN A 340 -23.57 -6.66 34.99
CA ASN A 340 -23.61 -6.44 36.43
C ASN A 340 -24.73 -5.47 36.87
N ASP A 341 -25.36 -4.75 35.96
CA ASP A 341 -26.39 -3.76 36.29
C ASP A 341 -27.68 -3.96 35.47
N VAL A 342 -28.71 -4.42 36.15
CA VAL A 342 -30.06 -4.64 35.57
C VAL A 342 -30.69 -3.35 35.01
N TYR A 343 -30.23 -2.21 35.48
CA TYR A 343 -30.71 -0.88 35.07
C TYR A 343 -29.74 -0.16 34.13
N ALA A 344 -28.72 -0.88 33.64
CA ALA A 344 -27.70 -0.31 32.76
C ALA A 344 -28.32 0.41 31.57
N THR A 345 -27.71 1.52 31.23
CA THR A 345 -27.95 2.25 30.00
C THR A 345 -26.71 2.12 29.11
N ASP A 346 -26.91 2.09 27.79
CA ASP A 346 -25.78 2.23 26.85
C ASP A 346 -25.12 3.62 27.01
N ALA A 347 -23.98 3.83 26.36
CA ALA A 347 -23.29 5.12 26.35
C ALA A 347 -24.18 6.28 25.83
N LYS A 348 -25.25 5.97 25.11
CA LYS A 348 -26.26 6.89 24.60
C LYS A 348 -27.42 7.15 25.57
N GLY A 349 -27.41 6.51 26.75
CA GLY A 349 -28.44 6.65 27.80
C GLY A 349 -29.71 5.82 27.55
N ASN A 350 -29.69 4.88 26.58
CA ASN A 350 -30.82 3.98 26.33
C ASN A 350 -30.83 2.84 27.37
N LYS A 351 -32.00 2.53 27.90
CA LYS A 351 -32.12 1.38 28.81
C LYS A 351 -31.98 0.07 28.05
N LEU A 352 -30.99 -0.75 28.45
CA LEU A 352 -30.68 -2.03 27.85
C LEU A 352 -31.34 -3.21 28.57
N ILE A 353 -32.60 -3.07 28.92
CA ILE A 353 -33.39 -4.08 29.64
C ILE A 353 -33.32 -5.46 28.98
N LYS A 354 -33.18 -5.49 27.65
CA LYS A 354 -33.04 -6.75 26.90
C LYS A 354 -31.74 -7.52 27.18
N LEU A 355 -30.74 -6.86 27.77
CA LEU A 355 -29.47 -7.48 28.16
C LEU A 355 -29.40 -7.89 29.63
N ALA A 356 -30.42 -7.52 30.42
CA ALA A 356 -30.49 -7.89 31.83
C ALA A 356 -30.53 -9.41 32.01
N GLY A 357 -29.66 -9.90 32.89
CA GLY A 357 -29.55 -11.35 33.17
C GLY A 357 -28.73 -12.16 32.18
N LYS A 358 -28.14 -11.53 31.16
CA LYS A 358 -27.12 -12.15 30.29
C LYS A 358 -25.76 -12.13 30.99
N ASP A 359 -24.89 -13.08 30.64
CA ASP A 359 -23.51 -13.01 31.09
C ASP A 359 -22.74 -11.92 30.30
N SER A 360 -21.56 -11.53 30.76
CA SER A 360 -20.77 -10.47 30.16
C SER A 360 -20.36 -10.80 28.73
N LEU A 361 -20.23 -12.08 28.40
CA LEU A 361 -19.89 -12.56 27.08
C LEU A 361 -21.06 -12.41 26.11
N GLU A 362 -22.26 -12.78 26.52
CA GLU A 362 -23.46 -12.59 25.71
C GLU A 362 -23.71 -11.12 25.44
N CYS A 363 -23.51 -10.25 26.46
CA CYS A 363 -23.59 -8.82 26.33
C CYS A 363 -22.55 -8.28 25.32
N PHE A 364 -21.29 -8.72 25.43
CA PHE A 364 -20.22 -8.33 24.51
C PHE A 364 -20.52 -8.70 23.05
N MET A 365 -20.99 -9.90 22.80
CA MET A 365 -21.30 -10.36 21.45
C MET A 365 -22.45 -9.54 20.82
N GLU A 366 -23.45 -9.16 21.61
CA GLU A 366 -24.56 -8.35 21.13
C GLU A 366 -24.13 -6.89 20.83
N ILE A 367 -23.30 -6.31 21.70
CA ILE A 367 -22.74 -4.96 21.48
C ILE A 367 -21.79 -4.97 20.27
N LEU A 368 -20.94 -5.99 20.14
CA LEU A 368 -20.05 -6.13 19.01
C LEU A 368 -20.81 -6.25 17.68
N ASP A 369 -21.90 -6.99 17.64
CA ASP A 369 -22.75 -7.12 16.45
C ASP A 369 -23.34 -5.76 16.02
N ASN A 370 -23.77 -4.96 17.00
CA ASN A 370 -24.24 -3.60 16.73
C ASN A 370 -23.10 -2.69 16.24
N ALA A 371 -21.92 -2.73 16.89
CA ALA A 371 -20.78 -1.93 16.50
C ALA A 371 -20.26 -2.27 15.09
N ILE A 372 -20.29 -3.55 14.69
CA ILE A 372 -19.96 -3.97 13.31
C ILE A 372 -20.97 -3.38 12.32
N THR A 373 -22.25 -3.40 12.66
CA THR A 373 -23.30 -2.83 11.80
C THR A 373 -23.12 -1.32 11.64
N ASP A 374 -22.88 -0.61 12.72
CA ASP A 374 -22.67 0.84 12.72
C ASP A 374 -21.40 1.23 11.95
N ALA A 375 -20.30 0.46 12.12
CA ALA A 375 -19.06 0.66 11.38
C ALA A 375 -19.24 0.44 9.87
N ARG A 376 -20.01 -0.58 9.47
CA ARG A 376 -20.37 -0.80 8.06
C ARG A 376 -21.14 0.38 7.49
N ASP A 377 -22.14 0.87 8.21
CA ASP A 377 -22.99 1.95 7.73
C ASP A 377 -22.20 3.26 7.61
N GLU A 378 -21.27 3.55 8.52
CA GLU A 378 -20.33 4.67 8.42
C GLU A 378 -19.41 4.54 7.21
N LEU A 379 -18.86 3.36 6.94
CA LEU A 379 -18.02 3.11 5.77
C LEU A 379 -18.78 3.35 4.45
N ILE A 380 -20.06 2.98 4.38
CA ILE A 380 -20.91 3.24 3.22
C ILE A 380 -21.17 4.73 3.06
N GLU A 381 -21.51 5.46 4.14
CA GLU A 381 -21.69 6.91 4.12
C GLU A 381 -20.43 7.62 3.59
N ARG A 382 -19.25 7.25 4.10
CA ARG A 382 -17.99 7.85 3.67
C ARG A 382 -17.64 7.50 2.22
N TYR A 383 -17.89 6.28 1.80
CA TYR A 383 -17.73 5.86 0.41
C TYR A 383 -18.60 6.70 -0.53
N GLU A 384 -19.87 6.88 -0.21
CA GLU A 384 -20.81 7.71 -1.00
C GLU A 384 -20.37 9.18 -1.04
N HIS A 385 -19.87 9.71 0.08
CA HIS A 385 -19.32 11.06 0.14
C HIS A 385 -18.09 11.22 -0.77
N ILE A 386 -17.14 10.27 -0.74
CA ILE A 386 -15.96 10.28 -1.63
C ILE A 386 -16.40 10.20 -3.09
N CYS A 387 -17.33 9.32 -3.44
CA CYS A 387 -17.86 9.16 -4.80
C CYS A 387 -18.60 10.40 -5.32
N SER A 388 -19.11 11.25 -4.45
CA SER A 388 -19.76 12.51 -4.82
C SER A 388 -18.79 13.63 -5.21
N GLN A 389 -17.50 13.46 -4.96
CA GLN A 389 -16.51 14.49 -5.24
C GLN A 389 -16.23 14.63 -6.75
N SER A 390 -15.90 15.85 -7.16
CA SER A 390 -15.50 16.10 -8.55
C SER A 390 -14.13 15.51 -8.85
N PRO A 391 -13.90 14.88 -10.02
CA PRO A 391 -12.58 14.45 -10.47
C PRO A 391 -11.54 15.57 -10.48
N ALA A 392 -11.96 16.81 -10.67
CA ALA A 392 -11.11 17.98 -10.60
C ALA A 392 -10.40 18.16 -9.23
N SER A 393 -10.97 17.59 -8.16
CA SER A 393 -10.37 17.60 -6.83
C SER A 393 -9.12 16.73 -6.75
N ALA A 394 -9.02 15.70 -7.59
CA ALA A 394 -7.88 14.77 -7.67
C ALA A 394 -7.35 14.66 -9.11
N LYS A 395 -7.06 15.81 -9.73
CA LYS A 395 -6.70 15.94 -11.14
C LYS A 395 -5.54 15.03 -11.56
N PHE A 396 -4.50 14.90 -10.73
CA PHE A 396 -3.36 14.05 -11.04
C PHE A 396 -3.77 12.57 -11.17
N MET A 397 -4.59 12.07 -10.25
CA MET A 397 -5.09 10.69 -10.31
C MET A 397 -5.89 10.43 -11.57
N TRP A 398 -6.77 11.36 -11.91
CA TRP A 398 -7.66 11.26 -13.06
C TRP A 398 -6.91 11.31 -14.38
N GLU A 399 -6.04 12.30 -14.58
CA GLU A 399 -5.29 12.47 -15.83
C GLU A 399 -4.29 11.34 -16.10
N ASN A 400 -3.79 10.69 -15.06
CA ASN A 400 -2.78 9.64 -15.16
C ASN A 400 -3.32 8.23 -14.87
N ASN A 401 -4.63 8.09 -14.68
CA ASN A 401 -5.27 6.80 -14.40
C ASN A 401 -4.58 6.00 -13.28
N THR A 402 -4.19 6.68 -12.20
CA THR A 402 -3.44 6.04 -11.10
C THR A 402 -4.31 5.12 -10.25
N MET A 403 -5.64 5.24 -10.35
CA MET A 403 -6.62 4.41 -9.66
C MET A 403 -7.52 3.71 -10.69
N MET A 404 -7.59 2.38 -10.62
CA MET A 404 -8.45 1.58 -11.51
C MET A 404 -9.93 1.94 -11.32
N GLY A 405 -10.67 1.99 -12.43
CA GLY A 405 -12.09 2.33 -12.42
C GLY A 405 -12.39 3.83 -12.25
N TYR A 406 -11.37 4.64 -12.04
CA TYR A 406 -11.46 6.09 -11.99
C TYR A 406 -11.53 6.67 -13.40
N LYS A 407 -12.65 6.43 -14.09
CA LYS A 407 -12.88 6.98 -15.44
C LYS A 407 -13.93 8.08 -15.36
N PRO A 408 -13.66 9.27 -15.94
CA PRO A 408 -14.71 10.25 -16.11
C PRO A 408 -15.75 9.67 -17.07
N GLU A 409 -17.04 9.77 -16.71
CA GLU A 409 -18.08 9.59 -17.71
C GLU A 409 -17.98 10.76 -18.70
N GLU A 410 -17.83 10.48 -19.98
CA GLU A 410 -18.01 11.43 -21.06
C GLU A 410 -19.50 11.79 -21.17
N SER A 411 -20.03 12.55 -20.25
CA SER A 411 -21.35 13.11 -20.34
C SER A 411 -21.32 14.62 -20.20
N ASN A 412 -21.60 15.28 -21.30
CA ASN A 412 -22.07 16.66 -21.43
C ASN A 412 -21.77 17.61 -20.27
N ASN A 413 -20.58 18.21 -20.28
CA ASN A 413 -20.16 19.39 -19.51
C ASN A 413 -20.22 19.31 -17.96
N ASN A 414 -20.63 18.22 -17.35
CA ASN A 414 -20.49 17.97 -15.92
C ASN A 414 -19.71 16.66 -15.73
N LEU A 415 -18.41 16.77 -15.49
CA LEU A 415 -17.55 15.67 -15.09
C LEU A 415 -17.97 15.21 -13.69
N THR A 416 -18.81 14.22 -13.61
CA THR A 416 -19.11 13.50 -12.38
C THR A 416 -18.17 12.30 -12.27
N MET A 417 -17.50 12.19 -11.15
CA MET A 417 -16.69 11.04 -10.81
C MET A 417 -17.62 9.87 -10.50
N THR A 418 -17.60 8.84 -11.35
CA THR A 418 -18.20 7.57 -10.99
C THR A 418 -17.07 6.63 -10.62
N ILE A 419 -16.72 6.55 -9.33
CA ILE A 419 -16.13 5.34 -8.78
C ILE A 419 -17.31 4.37 -8.70
N ALA A 420 -17.75 3.87 -9.85
CA ALA A 420 -18.80 2.91 -9.83
C ALA A 420 -18.19 1.52 -9.81
N PRO A 421 -18.44 0.73 -8.77
CA PRO A 421 -18.69 -0.65 -9.04
C PRO A 421 -19.89 -0.66 -10.00
N LYS A 422 -19.75 -1.30 -11.16
CA LYS A 422 -20.85 -1.47 -12.13
C LYS A 422 -22.11 -2.10 -11.52
N GLN A 423 -22.03 -2.57 -10.29
CA GLN A 423 -23.14 -2.98 -9.42
C GLN A 423 -22.73 -2.73 -7.97
N LYS A 424 -23.57 -2.06 -7.17
CA LYS A 424 -23.52 -2.21 -5.71
C LYS A 424 -23.41 -3.72 -5.45
N PRO A 425 -22.36 -4.22 -4.75
CA PRO A 425 -22.40 -5.61 -4.33
C PRO A 425 -23.71 -5.77 -3.55
N PRO A 426 -24.54 -6.75 -3.88
CA PRO A 426 -25.71 -7.01 -3.06
C PRO A 426 -25.18 -7.23 -1.64
N LEU A 427 -25.67 -6.43 -0.69
CA LEU A 427 -25.25 -6.45 0.74
C LEU A 427 -25.39 -7.84 1.39
N ASP A 428 -26.05 -8.75 0.71
CA ASP A 428 -26.32 -10.13 1.07
C ASP A 428 -25.25 -11.14 0.59
N LYS A 429 -24.22 -10.70 -0.17
CA LYS A 429 -23.13 -11.58 -0.65
C LYS A 429 -21.74 -11.17 -0.16
N ILE A 430 -21.61 -10.88 1.11
CA ILE A 430 -20.30 -10.90 1.76
C ILE A 430 -19.99 -12.37 2.03
N ILE A 431 -19.29 -13.00 1.08
CA ILE A 431 -18.87 -14.40 1.25
C ILE A 431 -17.61 -14.41 2.12
N VAL A 432 -17.79 -14.70 3.38
CA VAL A 432 -16.68 -15.09 4.26
C VAL A 432 -16.29 -16.53 3.90
N LYS A 433 -15.27 -16.70 3.06
CA LYS A 433 -14.68 -18.02 2.86
C LYS A 433 -13.77 -18.38 4.03
N ASN A 434 -14.08 -19.49 4.67
CA ASN A 434 -13.34 -20.09 5.77
C ASN A 434 -11.87 -20.30 5.39
N HIS A 435 -10.96 -19.55 6.00
CA HIS A 435 -9.63 -20.01 6.42
C HIS A 435 -8.90 -18.83 7.04
N ILE A 436 -9.04 -18.66 8.34
CA ILE A 436 -8.05 -17.96 9.14
C ILE A 436 -7.11 -19.03 9.69
N GLU A 437 -6.05 -19.34 8.96
CA GLU A 437 -4.98 -20.22 9.46
C GLU A 437 -3.89 -19.46 10.22
N SER A 438 -3.82 -18.15 10.11
CA SER A 438 -2.94 -17.33 10.95
C SER A 438 -3.39 -15.87 10.97
N ILE A 439 -3.77 -15.41 12.14
CA ILE A 439 -3.81 -13.98 12.45
C ILE A 439 -2.39 -13.61 12.87
N SER A 440 -1.61 -12.98 12.00
CA SER A 440 -0.32 -12.43 12.42
C SER A 440 -0.57 -11.14 13.18
N PHE A 441 -0.55 -11.23 14.51
CA PHE A 441 -0.53 -10.06 15.37
C PHE A 441 0.80 -9.34 15.20
N HIS A 442 0.75 -8.06 14.93
CA HIS A 442 1.95 -7.23 14.89
C HIS A 442 2.29 -6.72 16.29
N ASN A 443 3.47 -7.12 16.71
CA ASN A 443 4.41 -6.57 17.70
C ASN A 443 3.94 -6.04 19.08
N ASP A 444 2.67 -6.00 19.40
CA ASP A 444 2.23 -5.97 20.78
C ASP A 444 1.55 -7.30 21.07
N ILE A 445 2.36 -8.25 21.54
CA ILE A 445 1.87 -9.53 22.04
C ILE A 445 1.12 -9.22 23.34
N TYR A 446 -0.15 -8.86 23.24
CA TYR A 446 -1.06 -9.10 24.33
C TYR A 446 -1.32 -10.60 24.32
N LEU A 447 -0.69 -11.30 25.24
CA LEU A 447 -1.01 -12.69 25.56
C LEU A 447 -2.46 -12.71 26.07
N PHE A 448 -3.39 -12.94 25.17
CA PHE A 448 -4.73 -13.33 25.58
C PHE A 448 -4.64 -14.74 26.17
N GLU A 449 -5.22 -14.93 27.32
CA GLU A 449 -5.35 -16.26 27.90
C GLU A 449 -6.10 -17.18 26.91
N GLU A 450 -5.80 -18.46 26.93
CA GLU A 450 -6.36 -19.47 26.01
C GLU A 450 -7.90 -19.45 25.97
N GLU A 451 -8.55 -19.08 27.05
CA GLU A 451 -10.00 -18.89 27.13
C GLU A 451 -10.52 -17.76 26.25
N THR A 452 -9.78 -16.64 26.13
CA THR A 452 -10.17 -15.50 25.27
C THR A 452 -10.02 -15.86 23.79
N LEU A 453 -8.99 -16.63 23.43
CA LEU A 453 -8.80 -17.15 22.07
C LEU A 453 -9.91 -18.16 21.69
N ASN A 454 -10.28 -19.06 22.61
CA ASN A 454 -11.38 -20.00 22.40
C ASN A 454 -12.74 -19.31 22.30
N PHE A 455 -12.90 -18.22 23.03
CA PHE A 455 -14.07 -17.37 23.00
C PHE A 455 -14.20 -16.64 21.66
N LEU A 456 -13.15 -15.97 21.20
CA LEU A 456 -13.12 -15.29 19.89
C LEU A 456 -13.38 -16.27 18.75
N ASN A 457 -12.82 -17.49 18.81
CA ASN A 457 -13.06 -18.53 17.83
C ASN A 457 -14.51 -19.04 17.83
N LYS A 458 -15.18 -19.13 18.99
CA LYS A 458 -16.58 -19.56 19.07
C LYS A 458 -17.51 -18.48 18.54
N GLY A 459 -17.34 -17.25 18.98
CA GLY A 459 -18.11 -16.09 18.50
C GLY A 459 -17.92 -15.85 17.00
N TYR A 460 -16.70 -16.04 16.50
CA TYR A 460 -16.37 -15.98 15.08
C TYR A 460 -17.17 -17.00 14.24
N LYS A 461 -17.30 -18.24 14.69
CA LYS A 461 -18.11 -19.26 14.00
C LYS A 461 -19.59 -18.87 13.93
N ASP A 462 -20.11 -18.28 14.99
CA ASP A 462 -21.50 -17.82 15.03
C ASP A 462 -21.76 -16.62 14.14
N LEU A 463 -20.78 -15.70 14.02
CA LEU A 463 -20.83 -14.56 13.08
C LEU A 463 -20.72 -15.01 11.63
N LEU A 464 -19.85 -15.98 11.32
CA LEU A 464 -19.75 -16.59 9.99
C LEU A 464 -21.08 -17.21 9.54
N ASN A 465 -21.76 -17.91 10.45
CA ASN A 465 -23.05 -18.51 10.15
C ASN A 465 -24.17 -17.48 9.91
N LYS A 466 -23.98 -16.24 10.35
CA LYS A 466 -24.91 -15.11 10.15
C LYS A 466 -24.56 -14.24 8.94
N ASN A 467 -23.55 -14.60 8.14
CA ASN A 467 -23.06 -13.82 6.97
C ASN A 467 -22.67 -12.36 7.31
N LYS A 468 -22.01 -12.14 8.45
CA LYS A 468 -21.61 -10.81 8.90
C LYS A 468 -20.10 -10.60 8.77
N CYS A 469 -19.70 -9.35 8.56
CA CYS A 469 -18.30 -8.93 8.42
C CYS A 469 -17.62 -8.88 9.79
N LEU A 470 -16.35 -9.28 9.90
CA LEU A 470 -15.56 -9.24 11.14
C LEU A 470 -14.36 -8.32 10.98
N ILE A 471 -14.16 -7.45 11.95
CA ILE A 471 -13.00 -6.54 12.04
C ILE A 471 -12.26 -6.87 13.33
N ILE A 472 -11.00 -7.28 13.24
CA ILE A 472 -10.16 -7.57 14.41
C ILE A 472 -8.88 -6.76 14.34
N ASN A 473 -8.57 -6.02 15.42
CA ASN A 473 -7.32 -5.29 15.67
C ASN A 473 -6.81 -4.38 14.53
N GLU A 474 -7.16 -3.10 14.58
CA GLU A 474 -6.65 -2.01 13.71
C GLU A 474 -6.75 -2.23 12.20
N TYR A 475 -7.23 -3.37 11.75
CA TYR A 475 -7.40 -3.68 10.33
C TYR A 475 -8.86 -3.99 10.02
N ILE A 476 -9.43 -3.17 9.17
CA ILE A 476 -10.66 -3.51 8.48
C ILE A 476 -10.27 -4.52 7.41
N ILE A 477 -10.61 -5.77 7.63
CA ILE A 477 -10.61 -6.77 6.57
C ILE A 477 -11.94 -6.59 5.87
N ILE A 478 -11.96 -5.77 4.82
CA ILE A 478 -13.11 -5.73 3.91
C ILE A 478 -13.01 -7.00 3.08
N PHE A 479 -13.89 -7.93 3.36
CA PHE A 479 -14.09 -9.08 2.49
C PHE A 479 -14.99 -8.61 1.34
N ASN A 480 -14.39 -8.49 0.16
CA ASN A 480 -15.12 -8.32 -1.09
C ASN A 480 -15.47 -9.69 -1.67
#